data_3accaa522262d897d3875fe6d273c265
#
_entry.id   3accaa522262d897d3875fe6d273c265
#
_cell.length_a   1.000
_cell.length_b   1.000
_cell.length_c   1.000
_cell.angle_alpha   90.00
_cell.angle_beta   90.00
_cell.angle_gamma   90.00
#
_symmetry.space_group_name_H-M   'P 1'
#
loop_
_entity.id
_entity.type
_entity.pdbx_description
1 polymer ?
#
loop_
_entity_poly.entity_id
_entity_poly.type
_entity_poly.pdbx_seq_one_letter_code
_entity_poly.pdbx_strand_id
1 'polypeptide(L)'
;MSFVPEFVAGRKAVRFRLANALVVTSAFIAGIGVFVALQAPRGSLVLMAGVAALAALLLFPELALALFVVIGDLKGDDRVAAILPWDLTLALGAVLIAGIALNFFRGKPVARPPGVYLLFVPFVAVMTASLAYTPVFDAGLEKLGRFIGITGISILAPFFVLGTPCSLKRFFVGFSVAGFAICAWSLSALDGSARLATPSNNTIALGHIACALILILWFGAIPRVSFPQRFAACFLLAVPAVALIGSGSRGPLIACAVVVLASVLVDRRRWLDLGCLAALALAAVPFLKLPASSLDYLGTLVRSRTTAELLSFRGDLIDSAWRLLQQHPLIGGGIQSFRYFSPNSALYNWPHNIFLEIACELGIPAALLVCAVFGTAIRESLRQIRYRTAPHFAFSEITAALLAVGIINGTNTGDINSDRLTWLFVSLVFVARAIRTPDRQRVSSPVYAQQPAETS
;
A
#
# COMPACT_ATOMS: atom_id res chain seq x y z
N MET A 1 33.67 33.98 -15.43
CA MET A 1 34.37 32.81 -14.81
C MET A 1 33.38 31.66 -14.71
N SER A 2 33.52 30.66 -15.58
CA SER A 2 32.55 29.57 -15.80
C SER A 2 32.94 28.35 -14.96
N PHE A 3 32.26 28.16 -13.83
CA PHE A 3 32.50 27.02 -12.89
C PHE A 3 31.55 25.81 -13.12
N VAL A 4 30.81 25.78 -14.23
CA VAL A 4 29.76 24.77 -14.46
C VAL A 4 30.20 23.50 -15.22
N PRO A 5 31.27 23.47 -16.06
CA PRO A 5 31.57 22.27 -16.84
C PRO A 5 32.16 21.10 -16.04
N GLU A 6 32.95 21.34 -15.00
CA GLU A 6 33.65 20.26 -14.26
C GLU A 6 32.72 19.41 -13.40
N PHE A 7 31.66 20.00 -12.82
CA PHE A 7 30.72 19.26 -11.98
C PHE A 7 29.85 18.28 -12.78
N VAL A 8 29.53 18.60 -14.05
CA VAL A 8 28.78 17.72 -14.94
C VAL A 8 29.65 16.58 -15.48
N ALA A 9 30.93 16.85 -15.77
CA ALA A 9 31.92 15.84 -16.20
C ALA A 9 32.19 14.82 -15.09
N GLY A 10 32.35 15.27 -13.85
CA GLY A 10 32.52 14.40 -12.67
C GLY A 10 31.34 13.45 -12.45
N ARG A 11 30.10 13.93 -12.59
CA ARG A 11 28.90 13.09 -12.48
C ARG A 11 28.82 12.02 -13.58
N LYS A 12 29.20 12.33 -14.82
CA LYS A 12 29.23 11.35 -15.93
C LYS A 12 30.30 10.28 -15.69
N ALA A 13 31.48 10.65 -15.22
CA ALA A 13 32.55 9.71 -14.90
C ALA A 13 32.21 8.78 -13.73
N VAL A 14 31.56 9.29 -12.67
CA VAL A 14 31.09 8.48 -11.55
C VAL A 14 30.00 7.52 -12.00
N ARG A 15 29.03 7.98 -12.83
CA ARG A 15 27.97 7.12 -13.40
C ARG A 15 28.55 6.00 -14.26
N PHE A 16 29.57 6.29 -15.07
CA PHE A 16 30.22 5.28 -15.91
C PHE A 16 30.97 4.24 -15.07
N ARG A 17 31.70 4.67 -14.03
CA ARG A 17 32.40 3.76 -13.11
C ARG A 17 31.42 2.89 -12.32
N LEU A 18 30.29 3.43 -11.85
CA LEU A 18 29.27 2.66 -11.13
C LEU A 18 28.56 1.65 -12.05
N ALA A 19 28.25 2.03 -13.29
CA ALA A 19 27.69 1.12 -14.27
C ALA A 19 28.62 -0.04 -14.58
N ASN A 20 29.92 0.23 -14.77
CA ASN A 20 30.92 -0.80 -15.01
C ASN A 20 31.15 -1.69 -13.78
N ALA A 21 31.18 -1.12 -12.57
CA ALA A 21 31.24 -1.90 -11.34
C ALA A 21 30.03 -2.84 -11.18
N LEU A 22 28.81 -2.36 -11.49
CA LEU A 22 27.60 -3.19 -11.47
C LEU A 22 27.65 -4.32 -12.51
N VAL A 23 28.14 -4.04 -13.73
CA VAL A 23 28.31 -5.07 -14.77
C VAL A 23 29.34 -6.12 -14.33
N VAL A 24 30.49 -5.70 -13.80
CA VAL A 24 31.51 -6.61 -13.29
C VAL A 24 31.01 -7.43 -12.11
N THR A 25 30.31 -6.79 -11.16
CA THR A 25 29.72 -7.51 -10.02
C THR A 25 28.64 -8.48 -10.46
N SER A 26 27.78 -8.10 -11.42
CA SER A 26 26.76 -8.99 -11.98
C SER A 26 27.38 -10.17 -12.72
N ALA A 27 28.45 -9.95 -13.50
CA ALA A 27 29.18 -11.00 -14.19
C ALA A 27 29.88 -11.95 -13.19
N PHE A 28 30.44 -11.42 -12.10
CA PHE A 28 31.07 -12.21 -11.05
C PHE A 28 30.05 -13.07 -10.29
N ILE A 29 28.90 -12.49 -9.93
CA ILE A 29 27.78 -13.21 -9.29
C ILE A 29 27.23 -14.29 -10.24
N ALA A 30 27.07 -13.97 -11.53
CA ALA A 30 26.66 -14.95 -12.54
C ALA A 30 27.69 -16.09 -12.68
N GLY A 31 28.99 -15.78 -12.64
CA GLY A 31 30.06 -16.77 -12.67
C GLY A 31 30.04 -17.72 -11.46
N ILE A 32 29.84 -17.16 -10.24
CA ILE A 32 29.64 -17.97 -9.02
C ILE A 32 28.39 -18.85 -9.17
N GLY A 33 27.28 -18.28 -9.66
CA GLY A 33 26.05 -19.02 -9.90
C GLY A 33 26.22 -20.20 -10.84
N VAL A 34 26.95 -20.01 -11.96
CA VAL A 34 27.28 -21.09 -12.89
C VAL A 34 28.16 -22.15 -12.23
N PHE A 35 29.19 -21.76 -11.47
CA PHE A 35 30.07 -22.69 -10.76
C PHE A 35 29.28 -23.53 -9.72
N VAL A 36 28.41 -22.91 -8.93
CA VAL A 36 27.55 -23.61 -7.98
C VAL A 36 26.52 -24.52 -8.71
N ALA A 37 26.05 -24.08 -9.90
CA ALA A 37 25.13 -24.85 -10.75
C ALA A 37 25.71 -26.19 -11.21
N LEU A 38 26.99 -26.22 -11.46
CA LEU A 38 27.69 -27.45 -11.87
C LEU A 38 27.83 -28.46 -10.73
N GLN A 39 27.85 -27.99 -9.47
CA GLN A 39 28.03 -28.84 -8.28
C GLN A 39 26.68 -29.33 -7.68
N ALA A 40 25.62 -28.52 -7.76
CA ALA A 40 24.31 -28.83 -7.19
C ALA A 40 23.16 -28.22 -8.02
N PRO A 41 22.70 -28.86 -9.08
CA PRO A 41 21.85 -28.21 -10.10
C PRO A 41 20.51 -27.68 -9.57
N ARG A 42 19.88 -28.31 -8.58
CA ARG A 42 18.62 -27.82 -7.99
C ARG A 42 18.83 -26.61 -7.07
N GLY A 43 19.83 -26.66 -6.20
CA GLY A 43 20.17 -25.56 -5.28
C GLY A 43 20.68 -24.32 -6.01
N SER A 44 21.39 -24.53 -7.10
CA SER A 44 21.92 -23.43 -7.91
C SER A 44 20.87 -22.68 -8.69
N LEU A 45 19.86 -23.35 -9.22
CA LEU A 45 18.71 -22.69 -9.90
C LEU A 45 17.98 -21.78 -8.90
N VAL A 46 17.77 -22.24 -7.68
CA VAL A 46 17.14 -21.43 -6.62
C VAL A 46 18.01 -20.22 -6.27
N LEU A 47 19.33 -20.41 -6.12
CA LEU A 47 20.26 -19.31 -5.83
C LEU A 47 20.30 -18.30 -6.99
N MET A 48 20.39 -18.74 -8.23
CA MET A 48 20.38 -17.87 -9.40
C MET A 48 19.07 -17.07 -9.51
N ALA A 49 17.93 -17.73 -9.31
CA ALA A 49 16.62 -17.09 -9.28
C ALA A 49 16.55 -16.04 -8.16
N GLY A 50 17.06 -16.36 -6.97
CA GLY A 50 17.13 -15.43 -5.83
C GLY A 50 18.00 -14.21 -6.12
N VAL A 51 19.18 -14.41 -6.69
CA VAL A 51 20.09 -13.31 -7.09
C VAL A 51 19.45 -12.45 -8.19
N ALA A 52 18.83 -13.05 -9.20
CA ALA A 52 18.12 -12.34 -10.25
C ALA A 52 16.95 -11.52 -9.70
N ALA A 53 16.17 -12.10 -8.79
CA ALA A 53 15.08 -11.41 -8.11
C ALA A 53 15.59 -10.23 -7.27
N LEU A 54 16.66 -10.41 -6.48
CA LEU A 54 17.28 -9.33 -5.70
C LEU A 54 17.80 -8.22 -6.61
N ALA A 55 18.48 -8.56 -7.69
CA ALA A 55 18.95 -7.59 -8.67
C ALA A 55 17.77 -6.82 -9.31
N ALA A 56 16.70 -7.52 -9.67
CA ALA A 56 15.50 -6.88 -10.21
C ALA A 56 14.87 -5.91 -9.20
N LEU A 57 14.77 -6.28 -7.92
CA LEU A 57 14.22 -5.41 -6.87
C LEU A 57 15.10 -4.17 -6.59
N LEU A 58 16.43 -4.30 -6.66
CA LEU A 58 17.36 -3.17 -6.55
C LEU A 58 17.32 -2.25 -7.78
N LEU A 59 17.13 -2.82 -8.97
CA LEU A 59 17.03 -2.05 -10.22
C LEU A 59 15.68 -1.36 -10.39
N PHE A 60 14.62 -1.96 -9.87
CA PHE A 60 13.24 -1.52 -9.94
C PHE A 60 12.62 -1.45 -8.53
N PRO A 61 13.04 -0.51 -7.68
CA PRO A 61 12.61 -0.44 -6.29
C PRO A 61 11.10 -0.19 -6.14
N GLU A 62 10.41 0.21 -7.20
CA GLU A 62 8.95 0.23 -7.24
C GLU A 62 8.31 -1.17 -7.10
N LEU A 63 8.99 -2.23 -7.56
CA LEU A 63 8.56 -3.61 -7.34
C LEU A 63 8.85 -4.05 -5.90
N ALA A 64 10.01 -3.63 -5.36
CA ALA A 64 10.31 -3.86 -3.95
C ALA A 64 9.29 -3.20 -3.02
N LEU A 65 8.83 -1.97 -3.34
CA LEU A 65 7.76 -1.29 -2.61
C LEU A 65 6.43 -2.08 -2.70
N ALA A 66 6.07 -2.55 -3.91
CA ALA A 66 4.85 -3.33 -4.12
C ALA A 66 4.85 -4.62 -3.29
N LEU A 67 5.97 -5.33 -3.23
CA LEU A 67 6.13 -6.52 -2.39
C LEU A 67 6.15 -6.17 -0.90
N PHE A 68 6.88 -5.13 -0.49
CA PHE A 68 7.01 -4.70 0.90
C PHE A 68 5.66 -4.48 1.59
N VAL A 69 4.70 -3.89 0.88
CA VAL A 69 3.39 -3.59 1.47
C VAL A 69 2.47 -4.80 1.60
N VAL A 70 2.70 -5.88 0.86
CA VAL A 70 1.88 -7.11 0.91
C VAL A 70 2.59 -8.29 1.58
N ILE A 71 3.92 -8.27 1.70
CA ILE A 71 4.71 -9.41 2.19
C ILE A 71 4.46 -9.74 3.66
N GLY A 72 4.04 -8.76 4.46
CA GLY A 72 3.69 -8.98 5.86
C GLY A 72 2.62 -10.04 6.05
N ASP A 73 1.80 -10.24 5.04
CA ASP A 73 0.70 -11.19 5.04
C ASP A 73 1.12 -12.63 4.67
N LEU A 74 2.40 -12.82 4.32
CA LEU A 74 3.04 -14.13 4.16
C LEU A 74 3.75 -14.61 5.43
N LYS A 75 3.87 -13.77 6.46
CA LYS A 75 4.43 -14.17 7.76
C LYS A 75 3.52 -15.18 8.44
N GLY A 76 4.12 -16.21 9.04
CA GLY A 76 3.40 -17.23 9.79
C GLY A 76 2.99 -18.46 8.96
N ASP A 77 3.30 -18.50 7.66
CA ASP A 77 3.25 -19.77 6.91
C ASP A 77 4.52 -20.56 7.18
N ASP A 78 4.37 -21.78 7.73
CA ASP A 78 5.50 -22.66 8.09
C ASP A 78 6.38 -23.00 6.88
N ARG A 79 5.82 -23.04 5.69
CA ARG A 79 6.55 -23.30 4.43
C ARG A 79 7.46 -22.13 4.07
N VAL A 80 6.97 -20.91 4.26
CA VAL A 80 7.75 -19.69 4.04
C VAL A 80 8.82 -19.55 5.12
N ALA A 81 8.47 -19.80 6.39
CA ALA A 81 9.40 -19.77 7.52
C ALA A 81 10.52 -20.80 7.40
N ALA A 82 10.22 -21.99 6.87
CA ALA A 82 11.21 -23.04 6.62
C ALA A 82 12.25 -22.67 5.56
N ILE A 83 11.86 -21.85 4.57
CA ILE A 83 12.75 -21.41 3.48
C ILE A 83 13.49 -20.12 3.85
N LEU A 84 12.82 -19.21 4.54
CA LEU A 84 13.31 -17.88 4.89
C LEU A 84 13.09 -17.62 6.39
N PRO A 85 14.08 -18.00 7.24
CA PRO A 85 13.96 -17.86 8.69
C PRO A 85 14.02 -16.39 9.16
N TRP A 86 14.15 -15.44 8.25
CA TRP A 86 14.32 -14.01 8.52
C TRP A 86 12.98 -13.26 8.38
N ASP A 87 12.88 -12.12 9.05
CA ASP A 87 11.73 -11.24 8.87
C ASP A 87 11.71 -10.64 7.44
N LEU A 88 10.84 -11.20 6.59
CA LEU A 88 10.70 -10.80 5.18
C LEU A 88 10.38 -9.32 5.03
N THR A 89 9.65 -8.72 5.97
CA THR A 89 9.32 -7.29 5.91
C THR A 89 10.56 -6.44 6.13
N LEU A 90 11.40 -6.80 7.10
CA LEU A 90 12.66 -6.11 7.34
C LEU A 90 13.63 -6.29 6.18
N ALA A 91 13.76 -7.52 5.66
CA ALA A 91 14.61 -7.80 4.51
C ALA A 91 14.20 -7.00 3.27
N LEU A 92 12.91 -6.99 2.92
CA LEU A 92 12.41 -6.17 1.80
C LEU A 92 12.51 -4.67 2.07
N GLY A 93 12.32 -4.24 3.31
CA GLY A 93 12.56 -2.85 3.70
C GLY A 93 14.00 -2.42 3.44
N ALA A 94 14.98 -3.26 3.82
CA ALA A 94 16.40 -3.02 3.55
C ALA A 94 16.70 -2.97 2.04
N VAL A 95 16.17 -3.92 1.26
CA VAL A 95 16.29 -3.94 -0.21
C VAL A 95 15.68 -2.68 -0.83
N LEU A 96 14.51 -2.26 -0.34
CA LEU A 96 13.86 -1.03 -0.82
C LEU A 96 14.69 0.22 -0.51
N ILE A 97 15.24 0.34 0.69
CA ILE A 97 16.12 1.45 1.08
C ILE A 97 17.38 1.45 0.20
N ALA A 98 18.01 0.29 -0.02
CA ALA A 98 19.16 0.16 -0.90
C ALA A 98 18.80 0.54 -2.36
N GLY A 99 17.65 0.14 -2.85
CA GLY A 99 17.12 0.52 -4.16
C GLY A 99 16.86 2.03 -4.29
N ILE A 100 16.33 2.67 -3.23
CA ILE A 100 16.16 4.13 -3.17
C ILE A 100 17.53 4.83 -3.24
N ALA A 101 18.50 4.40 -2.44
CA ALA A 101 19.87 4.94 -2.47
C ALA A 101 20.48 4.80 -3.87
N LEU A 102 20.34 3.64 -4.50
CA LEU A 102 20.83 3.39 -5.85
C LEU A 102 20.15 4.30 -6.89
N ASN A 103 18.83 4.54 -6.78
CA ASN A 103 18.10 5.47 -7.62
C ASN A 103 18.60 6.91 -7.44
N PHE A 104 18.91 7.32 -6.22
CA PHE A 104 19.48 8.63 -5.93
C PHE A 104 20.84 8.81 -6.62
N PHE A 105 21.77 7.84 -6.51
CA PHE A 105 23.05 7.86 -7.22
C PHE A 105 22.90 7.84 -8.74
N ARG A 106 21.85 7.21 -9.27
CA ARG A 106 21.52 7.21 -10.69
C ARG A 106 20.87 8.50 -11.16
N GLY A 107 20.55 9.43 -10.26
CA GLY A 107 19.85 10.68 -10.57
C GLY A 107 18.46 10.45 -11.15
N LYS A 108 17.76 9.38 -10.74
CA LYS A 108 16.37 9.16 -11.14
C LYS A 108 15.48 10.24 -10.54
N PRO A 109 14.42 10.66 -11.26
CA PRO A 109 13.49 11.67 -10.76
C PRO A 109 12.77 11.16 -9.51
N VAL A 110 12.66 12.03 -8.51
CA VAL A 110 11.92 11.82 -7.28
C VAL A 110 10.73 12.77 -7.23
N ALA A 111 9.60 12.33 -6.71
CA ALA A 111 8.50 13.20 -6.39
C ALA A 111 8.80 13.91 -5.05
N ARG A 112 8.50 15.21 -4.95
CA ARG A 112 8.69 15.94 -3.69
C ARG A 112 7.47 15.70 -2.79
N PRO A 113 7.67 15.28 -1.53
CA PRO A 113 6.58 15.24 -0.57
C PRO A 113 5.96 16.65 -0.44
N PRO A 114 4.64 16.77 -0.35
CA PRO A 114 4.00 18.07 -0.11
C PRO A 114 4.30 18.57 1.30
N GLY A 115 4.26 19.90 1.50
CA GLY A 115 4.56 20.53 2.79
C GLY A 115 3.73 19.99 3.97
N VAL A 116 2.53 19.47 3.71
CA VAL A 116 1.71 18.83 4.76
C VAL A 116 2.39 17.62 5.41
N TYR A 117 3.35 16.98 4.76
CA TYR A 117 4.12 15.87 5.35
C TYR A 117 5.05 16.31 6.47
N LEU A 118 5.37 17.61 6.58
CA LEU A 118 6.08 18.15 7.73
C LEU A 118 5.30 17.98 9.04
N LEU A 119 3.97 17.77 8.97
CA LEU A 119 3.14 17.47 10.14
C LEU A 119 3.46 16.11 10.78
N PHE A 120 4.10 15.20 10.05
CA PHE A 120 4.60 13.96 10.65
C PHE A 120 5.75 14.19 11.63
N VAL A 121 6.49 15.30 11.53
CA VAL A 121 7.57 15.64 12.48
C VAL A 121 7.02 15.88 13.89
N PRO A 122 6.10 16.85 14.11
CA PRO A 122 5.48 17.01 15.42
C PRO A 122 4.65 15.79 15.84
N PHE A 123 4.03 15.07 14.90
CA PHE A 123 3.30 13.84 15.22
C PHE A 123 4.22 12.77 15.83
N VAL A 124 5.37 12.48 15.22
CA VAL A 124 6.37 11.53 15.76
C VAL A 124 6.97 12.05 17.05
N ALA A 125 7.16 13.37 17.19
CA ALA A 125 7.62 13.96 18.45
C ALA A 125 6.61 13.72 19.60
N VAL A 126 5.30 13.87 19.34
CA VAL A 126 4.24 13.55 20.31
C VAL A 126 4.24 12.05 20.64
N MET A 127 4.35 11.16 19.64
CA MET A 127 4.47 9.70 19.89
C MET A 127 5.67 9.39 20.79
N THR A 128 6.82 10.02 20.53
CA THR A 128 8.03 9.81 21.33
C THR A 128 7.88 10.35 22.75
N ALA A 129 7.34 11.57 22.89
CA ALA A 129 7.10 12.17 24.20
C ALA A 129 6.09 11.36 25.03
N SER A 130 5.11 10.72 24.38
CA SER A 130 4.11 9.92 25.06
C SER A 130 4.65 8.65 25.71
N LEU A 131 5.87 8.21 25.35
CA LEU A 131 6.57 7.13 26.06
C LEU A 131 6.88 7.46 27.50
N ALA A 132 7.02 8.74 27.84
CA ALA A 132 7.35 9.17 29.20
C ALA A 132 6.21 8.93 30.22
N TYR A 133 4.97 8.78 29.73
CA TYR A 133 3.79 8.62 30.60
C TYR A 133 2.89 7.44 30.23
N THR A 134 3.23 6.66 29.20
CA THR A 134 2.46 5.45 28.87
C THR A 134 2.58 4.40 29.99
N PRO A 135 1.48 3.71 30.36
CA PRO A 135 1.53 2.62 31.34
C PRO A 135 2.21 1.35 30.81
N VAL A 136 2.49 1.28 29.49
CA VAL A 136 3.04 0.09 28.81
C VAL A 136 4.24 0.43 27.91
N PHE A 137 5.32 0.88 28.54
CA PHE A 137 6.51 1.44 27.88
C PHE A 137 7.07 0.53 26.76
N ASP A 138 7.29 -0.76 27.03
CA ASP A 138 7.90 -1.67 26.04
C ASP A 138 7.03 -1.85 24.80
N ALA A 139 5.73 -2.02 25.00
CA ALA A 139 4.76 -2.11 23.90
C ALA A 139 4.62 -0.77 23.15
N GLY A 140 4.72 0.35 23.86
CA GLY A 140 4.74 1.70 23.27
C GLY A 140 5.99 1.92 22.42
N LEU A 141 7.16 1.51 22.90
CA LEU A 141 8.42 1.61 22.17
C LEU A 141 8.41 0.75 20.91
N GLU A 142 7.87 -0.48 21.01
CA GLU A 142 7.68 -1.35 19.84
C GLU A 142 6.74 -0.70 18.81
N LYS A 143 5.61 -0.13 19.25
CA LYS A 143 4.65 0.56 18.37
C LYS A 143 5.28 1.77 17.67
N LEU A 144 6.06 2.58 18.38
CA LEU A 144 6.81 3.71 17.83
C LEU A 144 7.84 3.23 16.80
N GLY A 145 8.64 2.21 17.15
CA GLY A 145 9.64 1.63 16.25
C GLY A 145 9.02 1.09 14.95
N ARG A 146 7.88 0.40 15.04
CA ARG A 146 7.12 -0.08 13.88
C ARG A 146 6.57 1.08 13.04
N PHE A 147 6.09 2.15 13.69
CA PHE A 147 5.59 3.32 12.97
C PHE A 147 6.69 4.01 12.19
N ILE A 148 7.82 4.30 12.81
CA ILE A 148 8.95 4.98 12.14
C ILE A 148 9.56 4.07 11.06
N GLY A 149 9.84 2.79 11.39
CA GLY A 149 10.53 1.87 10.51
C GLY A 149 9.66 1.36 9.36
N ILE A 150 8.51 0.76 9.67
CA ILE A 150 7.70 0.03 8.67
C ILE A 150 6.65 0.96 8.06
N THR A 151 5.86 1.63 8.90
CA THR A 151 4.81 2.55 8.42
C THR A 151 5.42 3.78 7.76
N GLY A 152 6.51 4.32 8.31
CA GLY A 152 7.25 5.45 7.74
C GLY A 152 7.81 5.15 6.35
N ILE A 153 8.28 3.92 6.09
CA ILE A 153 8.67 3.49 4.74
C ILE A 153 7.44 3.53 3.80
N SER A 154 6.29 3.02 4.23
CA SER A 154 5.06 3.05 3.40
C SER A 154 4.59 4.48 3.09
N ILE A 155 4.84 5.42 4.01
CA ILE A 155 4.52 6.85 3.84
C ILE A 155 5.51 7.54 2.89
N LEU A 156 6.81 7.32 3.04
CA LEU A 156 7.84 8.13 2.39
C LEU A 156 8.40 7.51 1.11
N ALA A 157 8.59 6.18 1.05
CA ALA A 157 9.20 5.50 -0.10
C ALA A 157 8.51 5.79 -1.44
N PRO A 158 7.16 5.93 -1.52
CA PRO A 158 6.50 6.26 -2.78
C PRO A 158 7.08 7.49 -3.48
N PHE A 159 7.47 8.52 -2.73
CA PHE A 159 8.04 9.75 -3.31
C PHE A 159 9.41 9.55 -3.93
N PHE A 160 10.19 8.62 -3.42
CA PHE A 160 11.56 8.34 -3.88
C PHE A 160 11.62 7.33 -5.02
N VAL A 161 10.61 6.45 -5.15
CA VAL A 161 10.64 5.38 -6.16
C VAL A 161 9.63 5.56 -7.28
N LEU A 162 8.54 6.33 -7.06
CA LEU A 162 7.45 6.48 -8.03
C LEU A 162 7.46 7.86 -8.73
N GLY A 163 8.66 8.42 -9.01
CA GLY A 163 8.80 9.76 -9.61
C GLY A 163 8.41 9.86 -11.10
N THR A 164 8.01 8.77 -11.75
CA THR A 164 7.62 8.75 -13.18
C THR A 164 6.34 7.96 -13.42
N PRO A 165 5.58 8.25 -14.53
CA PRO A 165 4.43 7.44 -14.91
C PRO A 165 4.76 5.95 -15.10
N CYS A 166 5.96 5.67 -15.59
CA CYS A 166 6.43 4.30 -15.85
C CYS A 166 6.69 3.54 -14.54
N SER A 167 7.34 4.18 -13.54
CA SER A 167 7.54 3.56 -12.22
C SER A 167 6.22 3.34 -11.47
N LEU A 168 5.29 4.30 -11.55
CA LEU A 168 3.96 4.13 -10.96
C LEU A 168 3.18 2.99 -11.62
N LYS A 169 3.25 2.86 -12.96
CA LYS A 169 2.65 1.74 -13.69
C LYS A 169 3.25 0.40 -13.24
N ARG A 170 4.60 0.31 -13.14
CA ARG A 170 5.29 -0.92 -12.69
C ARG A 170 4.92 -1.27 -11.25
N PHE A 171 4.77 -0.26 -10.38
CA PHE A 171 4.27 -0.47 -9.02
C PHE A 171 2.88 -1.12 -9.04
N PHE A 172 1.90 -0.56 -9.78
CA PHE A 172 0.56 -1.14 -9.83
C PHE A 172 0.55 -2.54 -10.44
N VAL A 173 1.38 -2.81 -11.46
CA VAL A 173 1.53 -4.16 -12.01
C VAL A 173 2.13 -5.10 -10.97
N GLY A 174 3.23 -4.72 -10.31
CA GLY A 174 3.87 -5.52 -9.26
C GLY A 174 2.93 -5.82 -8.10
N PHE A 175 2.20 -4.80 -7.62
CA PHE A 175 1.18 -4.96 -6.58
C PHE A 175 0.06 -5.92 -7.04
N SER A 176 -0.40 -5.78 -8.29
CA SER A 176 -1.45 -6.65 -8.84
C SER A 176 -0.99 -8.10 -8.94
N VAL A 177 0.24 -8.34 -9.40
CA VAL A 177 0.79 -9.70 -9.49
C VAL A 177 0.94 -10.32 -8.09
N ALA A 178 1.52 -9.59 -7.13
CA ALA A 178 1.69 -10.08 -5.77
C ALA A 178 0.33 -10.31 -5.07
N GLY A 179 -0.58 -9.34 -5.18
CA GLY A 179 -1.93 -9.46 -4.61
C GLY A 179 -2.73 -10.60 -5.22
N PHE A 180 -2.62 -10.81 -6.55
CA PHE A 180 -3.26 -11.93 -7.22
C PHE A 180 -2.69 -13.27 -6.75
N ALA A 181 -1.37 -13.37 -6.57
CA ALA A 181 -0.73 -14.57 -6.05
C ALA A 181 -1.22 -14.90 -4.62
N ILE A 182 -1.37 -13.90 -3.75
CA ILE A 182 -1.92 -14.09 -2.39
C ILE A 182 -3.38 -14.52 -2.43
N CYS A 183 -4.21 -13.88 -3.27
CA CYS A 183 -5.61 -14.28 -3.45
C CYS A 183 -5.71 -15.72 -3.97
N ALA A 184 -4.94 -16.08 -5.00
CA ALA A 184 -4.93 -17.42 -5.55
C ALA A 184 -4.43 -18.47 -4.55
N TRP A 185 -3.41 -18.14 -3.77
CA TRP A 185 -2.94 -18.99 -2.67
C TRP A 185 -4.05 -19.23 -1.65
N SER A 186 -4.75 -18.17 -1.22
CA SER A 186 -5.85 -18.29 -0.25
C SER A 186 -6.98 -19.18 -0.80
N LEU A 187 -7.23 -19.14 -2.12
CA LEU A 187 -8.22 -20.02 -2.76
C LEU A 187 -7.80 -21.48 -2.77
N SER A 188 -6.50 -21.80 -2.69
CA SER A 188 -6.06 -23.21 -2.60
C SER A 188 -6.44 -23.89 -1.29
N ALA A 189 -6.82 -23.11 -0.26
CA ALA A 189 -7.32 -23.57 1.03
C ALA A 189 -8.85 -23.63 1.11
N LEU A 190 -9.55 -23.58 -0.03
CA LEU A 190 -11.01 -23.69 -0.13
C LEU A 190 -11.47 -25.13 0.15
N ASP A 191 -11.57 -25.49 1.42
CA ASP A 191 -12.13 -26.76 1.89
C ASP A 191 -13.58 -26.63 2.40
N GLY A 192 -14.10 -25.41 2.43
CA GLY A 192 -15.46 -25.08 2.92
C GLY A 192 -15.58 -25.01 4.45
N SER A 193 -14.51 -25.25 5.20
CA SER A 193 -14.56 -25.34 6.67
C SER A 193 -14.27 -24.02 7.37
N ALA A 194 -13.35 -23.20 6.85
CA ALA A 194 -12.89 -21.98 7.48
C ALA A 194 -12.96 -20.75 6.53
N ARG A 195 -12.97 -19.56 7.10
CA ARG A 195 -12.86 -18.31 6.33
C ARG A 195 -11.51 -18.24 5.62
N LEU A 196 -11.51 -17.75 4.38
CA LEU A 196 -10.27 -17.52 3.65
C LEU A 196 -9.43 -16.46 4.35
N ALA A 197 -8.14 -16.74 4.46
CA ALA A 197 -7.17 -15.85 5.07
C ALA A 197 -5.88 -15.80 4.23
N THR A 198 -5.03 -14.82 4.51
CA THR A 198 -3.65 -14.82 4.02
C THR A 198 -2.89 -16.00 4.62
N PRO A 199 -1.71 -16.35 4.09
CA PRO A 199 -0.83 -17.34 4.73
C PRO A 199 -0.53 -17.06 6.21
N SER A 200 -0.57 -15.79 6.63
CA SER A 200 -0.47 -15.37 8.05
C SER A 200 -1.76 -15.54 8.86
N ASN A 201 -2.75 -16.24 8.33
CA ASN A 201 -4.08 -16.42 8.91
C ASN A 201 -4.85 -15.12 9.19
N ASN A 202 -4.63 -14.08 8.37
CA ASN A 202 -5.29 -12.79 8.50
C ASN A 202 -6.36 -12.59 7.43
N THR A 203 -7.63 -12.72 7.81
CA THR A 203 -8.79 -12.56 6.92
C THR A 203 -9.01 -11.08 6.51
N ILE A 204 -8.69 -10.13 7.39
CA ILE A 204 -8.87 -8.69 7.13
C ILE A 204 -7.84 -8.22 6.10
N ALA A 205 -6.59 -8.63 6.25
CA ALA A 205 -5.52 -8.30 5.31
C ALA A 205 -5.79 -8.86 3.91
N LEU A 206 -6.28 -10.11 3.81
CA LEU A 206 -6.75 -10.66 2.53
C LEU A 206 -7.84 -9.79 1.91
N GLY A 207 -8.82 -9.36 2.70
CA GLY A 207 -9.88 -8.46 2.25
C GLY A 207 -9.36 -7.12 1.73
N HIS A 208 -8.36 -6.51 2.40
CA HIS A 208 -7.74 -5.24 1.98
C HIS A 208 -6.98 -5.40 0.66
N ILE A 209 -6.17 -6.46 0.52
CA ILE A 209 -5.41 -6.75 -0.71
C ILE A 209 -6.37 -7.02 -1.88
N ALA A 210 -7.38 -7.87 -1.67
CA ALA A 210 -8.36 -8.21 -2.70
C ALA A 210 -9.15 -6.98 -3.15
N CYS A 211 -9.61 -6.14 -2.21
CA CYS A 211 -10.29 -4.88 -2.49
C CYS A 211 -9.40 -3.93 -3.32
N ALA A 212 -8.15 -3.70 -2.90
CA ALA A 212 -7.23 -2.84 -3.64
C ALA A 212 -6.98 -3.37 -5.06
N LEU A 213 -6.81 -4.68 -5.21
CA LEU A 213 -6.63 -5.33 -6.52
C LEU A 213 -7.84 -5.15 -7.43
N ILE A 214 -9.06 -5.33 -6.90
CA ILE A 214 -10.30 -5.07 -7.64
C ILE A 214 -10.31 -3.63 -8.16
N LEU A 215 -10.00 -2.64 -7.32
CA LEU A 215 -10.03 -1.24 -7.70
C LEU A 215 -8.95 -0.87 -8.72
N ILE A 216 -7.74 -1.42 -8.59
CA ILE A 216 -6.68 -1.21 -9.57
C ILE A 216 -7.10 -1.75 -10.95
N LEU A 217 -7.69 -2.93 -11.01
CA LEU A 217 -8.19 -3.51 -12.26
C LEU A 217 -9.42 -2.75 -12.79
N TRP A 218 -10.37 -2.40 -11.92
CA TRP A 218 -11.59 -1.69 -12.25
C TRP A 218 -11.34 -0.32 -12.87
N PHE A 219 -10.45 0.46 -12.28
CA PHE A 219 -10.12 1.82 -12.75
C PHE A 219 -8.95 1.83 -13.74
N GLY A 220 -8.04 0.85 -13.65
CA GLY A 220 -6.82 0.80 -14.43
C GLY A 220 -6.91 0.03 -15.74
N ALA A 221 -7.48 -1.17 -15.74
CA ALA A 221 -7.48 -2.07 -16.88
C ALA A 221 -8.79 -1.99 -17.69
N ILE A 222 -9.93 -2.21 -17.06
CA ILE A 222 -11.24 -2.39 -17.74
C ILE A 222 -11.59 -1.25 -18.71
N PRO A 223 -11.47 0.05 -18.34
CA PRO A 223 -11.87 1.14 -19.24
C PRO A 223 -11.00 1.31 -20.49
N ARG A 224 -9.85 0.63 -20.54
CA ARG A 224 -8.81 0.86 -21.56
C ARG A 224 -8.67 -0.26 -22.58
N VAL A 225 -9.41 -1.32 -22.38
CA VAL A 225 -9.34 -2.51 -23.24
C VAL A 225 -10.56 -2.61 -24.14
N SER A 226 -10.43 -3.31 -25.26
CA SER A 226 -11.55 -3.60 -26.18
C SER A 226 -12.62 -4.47 -25.52
N PHE A 227 -13.83 -4.51 -26.08
CA PHE A 227 -14.93 -5.27 -25.47
C PHE A 227 -14.61 -6.74 -25.17
N PRO A 228 -13.99 -7.54 -26.07
CA PRO A 228 -13.59 -8.92 -25.74
C PRO A 228 -12.55 -8.97 -24.60
N GLN A 229 -11.62 -8.04 -24.57
CA GLN A 229 -10.60 -7.96 -23.51
C GLN A 229 -11.21 -7.52 -22.18
N ARG A 230 -12.30 -6.75 -22.18
CA ARG A 230 -13.04 -6.42 -20.95
C ARG A 230 -13.61 -7.66 -20.29
N PHE A 231 -14.14 -8.58 -21.07
CA PHE A 231 -14.63 -9.86 -20.55
C PHE A 231 -13.51 -10.65 -19.87
N ALA A 232 -12.33 -10.74 -20.50
CA ALA A 232 -11.15 -11.36 -19.89
C ALA A 232 -10.71 -10.63 -18.62
N ALA A 233 -10.72 -9.29 -18.60
CA ALA A 233 -10.40 -8.49 -17.42
C ALA A 233 -11.42 -8.68 -16.30
N CYS A 234 -12.71 -8.79 -16.61
CA CYS A 234 -13.74 -9.14 -15.62
C CYS A 234 -13.55 -10.56 -15.08
N PHE A 235 -13.11 -11.50 -15.89
CA PHE A 235 -12.76 -12.85 -15.43
C PHE A 235 -11.58 -12.85 -14.45
N LEU A 236 -10.56 -12.01 -14.69
CA LEU A 236 -9.46 -11.82 -13.76
C LEU A 236 -9.92 -11.23 -12.42
N LEU A 237 -11.00 -10.42 -12.41
CA LEU A 237 -11.59 -9.91 -11.17
C LEU A 237 -12.26 -11.00 -10.32
N ALA A 238 -12.61 -12.15 -10.89
CA ALA A 238 -13.27 -13.24 -10.16
C ALA A 238 -12.39 -13.74 -9.00
N VAL A 239 -11.08 -13.88 -9.19
CA VAL A 239 -10.15 -14.38 -8.17
C VAL A 239 -10.14 -13.46 -6.92
N PRO A 240 -9.86 -12.15 -7.03
CA PRO A 240 -9.90 -11.28 -5.86
C PRO A 240 -11.33 -11.07 -5.31
N ALA A 241 -12.37 -11.13 -6.14
CA ALA A 241 -13.75 -11.03 -5.67
C ALA A 241 -14.13 -12.23 -4.78
N VAL A 242 -13.77 -13.45 -5.20
CA VAL A 242 -13.97 -14.66 -4.41
C VAL A 242 -13.14 -14.62 -3.13
N ALA A 243 -11.88 -14.19 -3.20
CA ALA A 243 -11.03 -14.02 -2.02
C ALA A 243 -11.63 -12.99 -1.03
N LEU A 244 -12.17 -11.87 -1.54
CA LEU A 244 -12.82 -10.83 -0.72
C LEU A 244 -14.07 -11.38 -0.01
N ILE A 245 -14.96 -12.06 -0.74
CA ILE A 245 -16.17 -12.67 -0.18
C ILE A 245 -15.80 -13.79 0.80
N GLY A 246 -14.92 -14.69 0.38
CA GLY A 246 -14.46 -15.84 1.18
C GLY A 246 -13.70 -15.44 2.44
N SER A 247 -13.08 -14.25 2.47
CA SER A 247 -12.49 -13.70 3.69
C SER A 247 -13.54 -13.39 4.76
N GLY A 248 -14.80 -13.17 4.38
CA GLY A 248 -15.87 -12.73 5.28
C GLY A 248 -15.63 -11.37 5.92
N SER A 249 -14.64 -10.59 5.44
CA SER A 249 -14.27 -9.30 6.03
C SER A 249 -15.21 -8.18 5.56
N ARG A 250 -16.12 -7.76 6.45
CA ARG A 250 -17.19 -6.79 6.14
C ARG A 250 -16.66 -5.41 5.77
N GLY A 251 -15.64 -4.92 6.48
CA GLY A 251 -15.06 -3.60 6.24
C GLY A 251 -14.56 -3.44 4.80
N PRO A 252 -13.60 -4.26 4.34
CA PRO A 252 -13.12 -4.22 2.96
C PRO A 252 -14.20 -4.47 1.91
N LEU A 253 -15.17 -5.36 2.18
CA LEU A 253 -16.29 -5.64 1.27
C LEU A 253 -17.19 -4.40 1.09
N ILE A 254 -17.59 -3.77 2.18
CA ILE A 254 -18.42 -2.55 2.15
C ILE A 254 -17.64 -1.42 1.47
N ALA A 255 -16.37 -1.23 1.82
CA ALA A 255 -15.52 -0.20 1.22
C ALA A 255 -15.40 -0.38 -0.30
N CYS A 256 -15.16 -1.62 -0.76
CA CYS A 256 -15.11 -1.95 -2.18
C CYS A 256 -16.43 -1.66 -2.88
N ALA A 257 -17.55 -2.14 -2.31
CA ALA A 257 -18.87 -1.94 -2.86
C ALA A 257 -19.23 -0.45 -2.98
N VAL A 258 -18.98 0.34 -1.92
CA VAL A 258 -19.27 1.79 -1.91
C VAL A 258 -18.49 2.50 -3.03
N VAL A 259 -17.20 2.21 -3.18
CA VAL A 259 -16.37 2.88 -4.20
C VAL A 259 -16.73 2.45 -5.62
N VAL A 260 -17.01 1.15 -5.83
CA VAL A 260 -17.44 0.64 -7.14
C VAL A 260 -18.81 1.23 -7.51
N LEU A 261 -19.80 1.20 -6.61
CA LEU A 261 -21.13 1.77 -6.84
C LEU A 261 -21.06 3.29 -7.10
N ALA A 262 -20.28 4.03 -6.32
CA ALA A 262 -20.07 5.45 -6.56
C ALA A 262 -19.49 5.71 -7.96
N SER A 263 -18.56 4.88 -8.43
CA SER A 263 -17.99 5.00 -9.77
C SER A 263 -19.01 4.76 -10.89
N VAL A 264 -19.95 3.82 -10.68
CA VAL A 264 -21.02 3.50 -11.61
C VAL A 264 -22.04 4.61 -11.67
N LEU A 265 -22.37 5.26 -10.54
CA LEU A 265 -23.26 6.40 -10.48
C LEU A 265 -22.69 7.63 -11.20
N VAL A 266 -21.38 7.81 -11.16
CA VAL A 266 -20.67 8.93 -11.85
C VAL A 266 -20.49 8.65 -13.34
N ASP A 267 -20.25 7.42 -13.76
CA ASP A 267 -20.06 7.01 -15.14
C ASP A 267 -20.98 5.85 -15.51
N ARG A 268 -22.09 6.19 -16.18
CA ARG A 268 -23.12 5.19 -16.58
C ARG A 268 -22.58 4.08 -17.50
N ARG A 269 -21.47 4.29 -18.20
CA ARG A 269 -20.86 3.24 -19.04
C ARG A 269 -20.37 2.05 -18.22
N ARG A 270 -20.07 2.28 -16.95
CA ARG A 270 -19.61 1.23 -16.00
C ARG A 270 -20.73 0.28 -15.55
N TRP A 271 -22.01 0.58 -15.86
CA TRP A 271 -23.10 -0.38 -15.63
C TRP A 271 -22.94 -1.68 -16.38
N LEU A 272 -22.40 -1.62 -17.62
CA LEU A 272 -22.12 -2.84 -18.40
C LEU A 272 -21.01 -3.66 -17.74
N ASP A 273 -19.95 -2.99 -17.27
CA ASP A 273 -18.84 -3.66 -16.58
C ASP A 273 -19.32 -4.32 -15.28
N LEU A 274 -20.17 -3.62 -14.51
CA LEU A 274 -20.79 -4.15 -13.29
C LEU A 274 -21.73 -5.32 -13.61
N GLY A 275 -22.53 -5.23 -14.67
CA GLY A 275 -23.39 -6.31 -15.15
C GLY A 275 -22.61 -7.55 -15.55
N CYS A 276 -21.51 -7.39 -16.27
CA CYS A 276 -20.59 -8.48 -16.63
C CYS A 276 -20.00 -9.13 -15.38
N LEU A 277 -19.52 -8.31 -14.40
CA LEU A 277 -18.99 -8.83 -13.16
C LEU A 277 -20.05 -9.59 -12.35
N ALA A 278 -21.25 -9.05 -12.24
CA ALA A 278 -22.35 -9.68 -11.55
C ALA A 278 -22.77 -11.01 -12.21
N ALA A 279 -22.84 -11.04 -13.55
CA ALA A 279 -23.14 -12.26 -14.30
C ALA A 279 -22.08 -13.34 -14.11
N LEU A 280 -20.79 -12.97 -14.15
CA LEU A 280 -19.69 -13.89 -13.89
C LEU A 280 -19.69 -14.40 -12.44
N ALA A 281 -19.95 -13.51 -11.47
CA ALA A 281 -20.07 -13.89 -10.06
C ALA A 281 -21.24 -14.90 -9.87
N LEU A 282 -22.40 -14.61 -10.46
CA LEU A 282 -23.56 -15.49 -10.39
C LEU A 282 -23.31 -16.86 -11.05
N ALA A 283 -22.65 -16.87 -12.22
CA ALA A 283 -22.27 -18.09 -12.89
C ALA A 283 -21.23 -18.91 -12.12
N ALA A 284 -20.37 -18.26 -11.34
CA ALA A 284 -19.34 -18.90 -10.54
C ALA A 284 -19.87 -19.51 -9.22
N VAL A 285 -20.98 -18.99 -8.66
CA VAL A 285 -21.55 -19.43 -7.38
C VAL A 285 -21.71 -20.97 -7.28
N PRO A 286 -22.24 -21.70 -8.28
CA PRO A 286 -22.40 -23.15 -8.19
C PRO A 286 -21.10 -23.93 -8.08
N PHE A 287 -20.00 -23.34 -8.59
CA PHE A 287 -18.68 -23.96 -8.62
C PHE A 287 -17.80 -23.59 -7.44
N LEU A 288 -18.20 -22.54 -6.70
CA LEU A 288 -17.45 -22.02 -5.56
C LEU A 288 -17.99 -22.66 -4.27
N LYS A 289 -17.21 -23.56 -3.69
CA LYS A 289 -17.44 -24.05 -2.33
C LYS A 289 -17.02 -22.97 -1.33
N LEU A 290 -17.76 -21.84 -1.30
CA LEU A 290 -17.49 -20.80 -0.31
C LEU A 290 -17.71 -21.37 1.10
N PRO A 291 -16.80 -21.07 2.06
CA PRO A 291 -16.98 -21.51 3.43
C PRO A 291 -18.32 -21.06 4.00
N ALA A 292 -19.10 -21.98 4.55
CA ALA A 292 -20.37 -21.65 5.20
C ALA A 292 -20.17 -20.59 6.29
N SER A 293 -19.08 -20.69 7.06
CA SER A 293 -18.66 -19.69 8.04
C SER A 293 -18.49 -18.28 7.48
N SER A 294 -18.00 -18.13 6.23
CA SER A 294 -17.88 -16.81 5.57
C SER A 294 -19.26 -16.28 5.18
N LEU A 295 -20.12 -17.14 4.64
CA LEU A 295 -21.48 -16.77 4.23
C LEU A 295 -22.35 -16.45 5.45
N ASP A 296 -22.25 -17.23 6.52
CA ASP A 296 -22.94 -16.98 7.80
C ASP A 296 -22.49 -15.66 8.42
N TYR A 297 -21.16 -15.40 8.41
CA TYR A 297 -20.62 -14.15 8.94
C TYR A 297 -21.06 -12.93 8.12
N LEU A 298 -21.16 -13.05 6.80
CA LEU A 298 -21.74 -12.01 5.94
C LEU A 298 -23.26 -11.93 6.10
N GLY A 299 -23.94 -13.06 6.24
CA GLY A 299 -25.38 -13.15 6.47
C GLY A 299 -25.82 -12.47 7.78
N THR A 300 -24.94 -12.37 8.78
CA THR A 300 -25.21 -11.60 10.00
C THR A 300 -25.32 -10.09 9.75
N LEU A 301 -24.90 -9.58 8.59
CA LEU A 301 -25.23 -8.20 8.16
C LEU A 301 -26.74 -8.01 7.95
N VAL A 302 -27.46 -9.08 7.62
CA VAL A 302 -28.89 -9.05 7.28
C VAL A 302 -29.74 -9.53 8.47
N ARG A 303 -29.19 -10.38 9.34
CA ARG A 303 -29.94 -10.95 10.50
C ARG A 303 -29.72 -10.14 11.77
N SER A 304 -30.74 -9.45 12.23
CA SER A 304 -30.71 -8.46 13.32
C SER A 304 -30.23 -8.94 14.70
N ARG A 305 -30.33 -10.24 15.04
CA ARG A 305 -29.96 -10.74 16.38
C ARG A 305 -28.44 -10.85 16.61
N THR A 306 -27.69 -11.31 15.64
CA THR A 306 -26.22 -11.44 15.72
C THR A 306 -25.49 -10.10 15.46
N THR A 307 -26.17 -9.16 14.79
CA THR A 307 -25.65 -7.82 14.54
C THR A 307 -25.54 -7.02 15.84
N ALA A 308 -26.48 -7.21 16.79
CA ALA A 308 -26.47 -6.51 18.07
C ALA A 308 -25.27 -6.91 18.94
N GLU A 309 -24.89 -8.19 19.00
CA GLU A 309 -23.72 -8.65 19.78
C GLU A 309 -22.39 -8.18 19.16
N LEU A 310 -22.28 -8.22 17.83
CA LEU A 310 -21.08 -7.74 17.13
C LEU A 310 -20.96 -6.22 17.11
N LEU A 311 -22.09 -5.51 17.12
CA LEU A 311 -22.15 -4.06 17.32
C LEU A 311 -21.84 -3.70 18.78
N SER A 312 -22.32 -4.51 19.75
CA SER A 312 -22.02 -4.28 21.17
C SER A 312 -20.51 -4.40 21.43
N PHE A 313 -19.87 -5.44 20.89
CA PHE A 313 -18.43 -5.65 21.06
C PHE A 313 -17.58 -4.50 20.45
N ARG A 314 -17.90 -4.04 19.24
CA ARG A 314 -17.23 -2.86 18.65
C ARG A 314 -17.61 -1.58 19.39
N GLY A 315 -18.85 -1.49 19.87
CA GLY A 315 -19.31 -0.44 20.74
C GLY A 315 -18.45 -0.33 21.99
N ASP A 316 -18.18 -1.45 22.66
CA ASP A 316 -17.34 -1.50 23.86
C ASP A 316 -15.91 -1.01 23.61
N LEU A 317 -15.32 -1.32 22.45
CA LEU A 317 -13.98 -0.83 22.09
C LEU A 317 -14.02 0.68 21.82
N ILE A 318 -15.03 1.17 21.10
CA ILE A 318 -15.22 2.60 20.82
C ILE A 318 -15.48 3.36 22.13
N ASP A 319 -16.35 2.83 22.99
CA ASP A 319 -16.66 3.42 24.29
C ASP A 319 -15.43 3.46 25.20
N SER A 320 -14.62 2.40 25.22
CA SER A 320 -13.37 2.35 25.97
C SER A 320 -12.39 3.41 25.48
N ALA A 321 -12.21 3.55 24.15
CA ALA A 321 -11.35 4.57 23.57
C ALA A 321 -11.88 5.99 23.82
N TRP A 322 -13.20 6.17 23.75
CA TRP A 322 -13.84 7.46 24.04
C TRP A 322 -13.68 7.87 25.49
N ARG A 323 -13.85 6.95 26.45
CA ARG A 323 -13.61 7.20 27.88
C ARG A 323 -12.15 7.60 28.13
N LEU A 324 -11.19 6.89 27.50
CA LEU A 324 -9.77 7.23 27.61
C LEU A 324 -9.49 8.64 27.06
N LEU A 325 -10.08 8.98 25.89
CA LEU A 325 -9.97 10.31 25.30
C LEU A 325 -10.58 11.41 26.23
N GLN A 326 -11.73 11.14 26.85
CA GLN A 326 -12.34 12.10 27.78
C GLN A 326 -11.49 12.38 29.03
N GLN A 327 -10.77 11.35 29.50
CA GLN A 327 -9.84 11.51 30.65
C GLN A 327 -8.61 12.31 30.29
N HIS A 328 -8.10 12.17 29.06
CA HIS A 328 -6.85 12.79 28.62
C HIS A 328 -6.97 13.44 27.22
N PRO A 329 -7.83 14.46 27.03
CA PRO A 329 -8.17 14.94 25.68
C PRO A 329 -7.00 15.62 24.95
N LEU A 330 -6.04 16.21 25.65
CA LEU A 330 -4.95 16.97 25.03
C LEU A 330 -3.72 16.13 24.72
N ILE A 331 -3.35 15.21 25.60
CA ILE A 331 -2.11 14.43 25.48
C ILE A 331 -2.34 12.95 25.25
N GLY A 332 -3.61 12.49 25.39
CA GLY A 332 -3.96 11.07 25.36
C GLY A 332 -3.47 10.29 26.59
N GLY A 333 -3.74 9.00 26.64
CA GLY A 333 -3.28 8.10 27.70
C GLY A 333 -1.84 7.60 27.54
N GLY A 334 -1.13 8.03 26.49
CA GLY A 334 0.18 7.53 26.09
C GLY A 334 0.09 6.47 24.97
N ILE A 335 1.17 6.36 24.19
CA ILE A 335 1.25 5.39 23.09
C ILE A 335 0.99 3.97 23.60
N GLN A 336 0.13 3.22 22.89
CA GLN A 336 -0.31 1.84 23.22
C GLN A 336 -1.13 1.71 24.51
N SER A 337 -1.54 2.84 25.13
CA SER A 337 -2.29 2.85 26.40
C SER A 337 -3.68 2.22 26.29
N PHE A 338 -4.30 2.25 25.10
CA PHE A 338 -5.60 1.61 24.88
C PHE A 338 -5.63 0.15 25.33
N ARG A 339 -4.54 -0.60 25.07
CA ARG A 339 -4.37 -1.98 25.53
C ARG A 339 -4.49 -2.12 27.06
N TYR A 340 -4.02 -1.13 27.81
CA TYR A 340 -4.07 -1.15 29.29
C TYR A 340 -5.45 -0.80 29.84
N PHE A 341 -6.13 0.16 29.22
CA PHE A 341 -7.40 0.68 29.70
C PHE A 341 -8.64 -0.07 29.16
N SER A 342 -8.49 -0.87 28.12
CA SER A 342 -9.61 -1.64 27.56
C SER A 342 -9.86 -2.92 28.36
N PRO A 343 -11.06 -3.17 28.87
CA PRO A 343 -11.41 -4.43 29.54
C PRO A 343 -11.30 -5.65 28.62
N ASN A 344 -11.38 -5.44 27.31
CA ASN A 344 -11.26 -6.48 26.27
C ASN A 344 -9.84 -6.58 25.69
N SER A 345 -8.84 -6.06 26.38
CA SER A 345 -7.44 -6.00 25.90
C SER A 345 -6.79 -7.36 25.63
N ALA A 346 -7.29 -8.42 26.27
CA ALA A 346 -6.84 -9.80 26.01
C ALA A 346 -7.12 -10.24 24.56
N LEU A 347 -8.17 -9.67 23.94
CA LEU A 347 -8.60 -10.00 22.59
C LEU A 347 -8.16 -8.95 21.56
N TYR A 348 -8.15 -7.66 21.96
CA TYR A 348 -7.89 -6.56 21.03
C TYR A 348 -7.05 -5.45 21.67
N ASN A 349 -5.95 -5.12 21.00
CA ASN A 349 -4.97 -4.14 21.47
C ASN A 349 -5.22 -2.72 20.96
N TRP A 350 -6.27 -2.50 20.13
CA TRP A 350 -6.60 -1.22 19.50
C TRP A 350 -8.12 -1.12 19.21
N PRO A 351 -8.67 0.11 19.06
CA PRO A 351 -10.11 0.32 18.89
C PRO A 351 -10.65 0.04 17.48
N HIS A 352 -9.87 -0.53 16.57
CA HIS A 352 -10.22 -0.75 15.17
C HIS A 352 -10.61 0.52 14.38
N ASN A 353 -10.09 1.66 14.79
CA ASN A 353 -10.26 2.95 14.14
C ASN A 353 -9.00 3.78 14.37
N ILE A 354 -8.23 4.04 13.29
CA ILE A 354 -6.93 4.75 13.36
C ILE A 354 -7.07 6.13 14.00
N PHE A 355 -8.11 6.88 13.64
CA PHE A 355 -8.28 8.24 14.13
C PHE A 355 -8.63 8.27 15.62
N LEU A 356 -9.49 7.36 16.06
CA LEU A 356 -9.85 7.23 17.46
C LEU A 356 -8.68 6.69 18.30
N GLU A 357 -7.90 5.76 17.75
CA GLU A 357 -6.68 5.24 18.36
C GLU A 357 -5.68 6.37 18.61
N ILE A 358 -5.38 7.19 17.58
CA ILE A 358 -4.50 8.34 17.71
C ILE A 358 -5.04 9.35 18.74
N ALA A 359 -6.36 9.61 18.70
CA ALA A 359 -6.97 10.58 19.61
C ALA A 359 -6.91 10.12 21.08
N CYS A 360 -7.23 8.84 21.36
CA CYS A 360 -7.24 8.35 22.75
C CYS A 360 -5.82 8.10 23.31
N GLU A 361 -4.87 7.71 22.46
CA GLU A 361 -3.50 7.44 22.92
C GLU A 361 -2.60 8.69 22.93
N LEU A 362 -2.75 9.60 21.93
CA LEU A 362 -1.86 10.74 21.72
C LEU A 362 -2.55 12.11 21.86
N GLY A 363 -3.86 12.11 22.07
CA GLY A 363 -4.67 13.32 22.23
C GLY A 363 -5.22 13.90 20.91
N ILE A 364 -6.20 14.80 21.06
CA ILE A 364 -6.86 15.50 19.95
C ILE A 364 -5.85 16.26 19.05
N PRO A 365 -4.85 17.00 19.59
CA PRO A 365 -3.88 17.69 18.74
C PRO A 365 -3.14 16.76 17.77
N ALA A 366 -2.71 15.58 18.23
CA ALA A 366 -2.07 14.58 17.37
C ALA A 366 -3.02 14.04 16.30
N ALA A 367 -4.28 13.77 16.66
CA ALA A 367 -5.31 13.35 15.71
C ALA A 367 -5.56 14.43 14.64
N LEU A 368 -5.58 15.71 15.00
CA LEU A 368 -5.75 16.81 14.06
C LEU A 368 -4.59 16.93 13.07
N LEU A 369 -3.34 16.66 13.47
CA LEU A 369 -2.19 16.60 12.53
C LEU A 369 -2.41 15.55 11.44
N VAL A 370 -2.84 14.36 11.83
CA VAL A 370 -3.13 13.28 10.91
C VAL A 370 -4.36 13.59 10.05
N CYS A 371 -5.43 14.10 10.63
CA CYS A 371 -6.62 14.54 9.90
C CYS A 371 -6.28 15.61 8.85
N ALA A 372 -5.34 16.53 9.12
CA ALA A 372 -4.90 17.52 8.15
C ALA A 372 -4.18 16.88 6.95
N VAL A 373 -3.37 15.83 7.17
CA VAL A 373 -2.74 15.08 6.08
C VAL A 373 -3.80 14.39 5.22
N PHE A 374 -4.74 13.66 5.83
CA PHE A 374 -5.83 12.99 5.11
C PHE A 374 -6.75 13.99 4.40
N GLY A 375 -7.15 15.08 5.05
CA GLY A 375 -7.97 16.13 4.46
C GLY A 375 -7.30 16.78 3.24
N THR A 376 -5.99 16.99 3.31
CA THR A 376 -5.22 17.51 2.17
C THR A 376 -5.17 16.48 1.03
N ALA A 377 -5.02 15.19 1.32
CA ALA A 377 -5.05 14.13 0.32
C ALA A 377 -6.44 14.01 -0.34
N ILE A 378 -7.52 14.09 0.44
CA ILE A 378 -8.90 14.11 -0.08
C ILE A 378 -9.09 15.31 -1.02
N ARG A 379 -8.74 16.52 -0.55
CA ARG A 379 -8.84 17.74 -1.37
C ARG A 379 -8.07 17.60 -2.68
N GLU A 380 -6.85 17.09 -2.63
CA GLU A 380 -6.02 16.91 -3.81
C GLU A 380 -6.59 15.85 -4.75
N SER A 381 -7.10 14.73 -4.22
CA SER A 381 -7.79 13.70 -4.98
C SER A 381 -9.00 14.25 -5.72
N LEU A 382 -9.87 15.01 -5.04
CA LEU A 382 -11.04 15.67 -5.65
C LEU A 382 -10.65 16.66 -6.74
N ARG A 383 -9.55 17.41 -6.55
CA ARG A 383 -9.02 18.31 -7.60
C ARG A 383 -8.57 17.51 -8.82
N GLN A 384 -7.87 16.41 -8.63
CA GLN A 384 -7.35 15.58 -9.73
C GLN A 384 -8.47 14.95 -10.56
N ILE A 385 -9.57 14.50 -9.94
CA ILE A 385 -10.71 13.89 -10.62
C ILE A 385 -11.45 14.91 -11.48
N ARG A 386 -11.45 16.21 -11.14
CA ARG A 386 -12.11 17.27 -11.94
C ARG A 386 -11.46 17.45 -13.32
N TYR A 387 -10.19 17.13 -13.48
CA TYR A 387 -9.44 17.34 -14.73
C TYR A 387 -9.31 16.04 -15.53
N ARG A 388 -10.44 15.52 -16.07
CA ARG A 388 -10.51 14.25 -16.81
C ARG A 388 -9.66 14.19 -18.08
N THR A 389 -9.35 15.33 -18.68
CA THR A 389 -8.59 15.43 -19.94
C THR A 389 -7.07 15.41 -19.74
N ALA A 390 -6.60 15.44 -18.51
CA ALA A 390 -5.16 15.48 -18.24
C ALA A 390 -4.47 14.14 -18.56
N PRO A 391 -3.22 14.19 -19.04
CA PRO A 391 -2.40 13.00 -19.20
C PRO A 391 -2.38 12.18 -17.91
N HIS A 392 -2.38 10.85 -18.04
CA HIS A 392 -2.33 9.92 -16.90
C HIS A 392 -3.50 10.02 -15.91
N PHE A 393 -4.66 10.51 -16.34
CA PHE A 393 -5.89 10.62 -15.53
C PHE A 393 -6.24 9.29 -14.82
N ALA A 394 -5.93 8.16 -15.44
CA ALA A 394 -6.09 6.83 -14.86
C ALA A 394 -5.47 6.66 -13.47
N PHE A 395 -4.26 7.18 -13.30
CA PHE A 395 -3.59 7.07 -11.99
C PHE A 395 -4.34 7.87 -10.91
N SER A 396 -4.94 8.99 -11.30
CA SER A 396 -5.75 9.79 -10.38
C SER A 396 -7.04 9.08 -9.95
N GLU A 397 -7.70 8.37 -10.88
CA GLU A 397 -8.88 7.55 -10.53
C GLU A 397 -8.52 6.40 -9.60
N ILE A 398 -7.45 5.65 -9.93
CA ILE A 398 -6.97 4.54 -9.09
C ILE A 398 -6.61 5.05 -7.70
N THR A 399 -5.79 6.09 -7.60
CA THR A 399 -5.31 6.59 -6.30
C THR A 399 -6.43 7.20 -5.46
N ALA A 400 -7.43 7.81 -6.09
CA ALA A 400 -8.63 8.31 -5.42
C ALA A 400 -9.48 7.18 -4.84
N ALA A 401 -9.70 6.13 -5.63
CA ALA A 401 -10.45 4.95 -5.20
C ALA A 401 -9.74 4.22 -4.05
N LEU A 402 -8.42 4.05 -4.15
CA LEU A 402 -7.60 3.45 -3.09
C LEU A 402 -7.60 4.30 -1.82
N LEU A 403 -7.51 5.64 -1.93
CA LEU A 403 -7.62 6.53 -0.77
C LEU A 403 -8.98 6.40 -0.08
N ALA A 404 -10.08 6.38 -0.85
CA ALA A 404 -11.42 6.24 -0.30
C ALA A 404 -11.56 4.92 0.49
N VAL A 405 -11.11 3.80 -0.10
CA VAL A 405 -11.11 2.50 0.58
C VAL A 405 -10.20 2.51 1.81
N GLY A 406 -9.01 3.10 1.70
CA GLY A 406 -8.09 3.22 2.84
C GLY A 406 -8.73 3.96 4.02
N ILE A 407 -9.42 5.07 3.77
CA ILE A 407 -10.13 5.82 4.82
C ILE A 407 -11.25 4.97 5.44
N ILE A 408 -12.10 4.33 4.61
CA ILE A 408 -13.20 3.50 5.12
C ILE A 408 -12.65 2.32 5.95
N ASN A 409 -11.60 1.66 5.48
CA ASN A 409 -10.97 0.57 6.21
C ASN A 409 -10.27 1.06 7.49
N GLY A 410 -9.54 2.16 7.44
CA GLY A 410 -8.88 2.76 8.59
C GLY A 410 -9.85 3.18 9.71
N THR A 411 -11.09 3.53 9.35
CA THR A 411 -12.14 3.85 10.33
C THR A 411 -12.86 2.61 10.89
N ASN A 412 -12.75 1.45 10.24
CA ASN A 412 -13.52 0.26 10.61
C ASN A 412 -12.69 -0.94 11.09
N THR A 413 -11.44 -1.06 10.66
CA THR A 413 -10.63 -2.24 10.92
C THR A 413 -9.17 -1.94 11.20
N GLY A 414 -8.73 -0.70 10.93
CA GLY A 414 -7.34 -0.30 10.98
C GLY A 414 -6.79 -0.06 12.39
N ASP A 415 -5.49 -0.25 12.53
CA ASP A 415 -4.63 0.36 13.53
C ASP A 415 -3.52 1.15 12.84
N ILE A 416 -2.82 1.98 13.61
CA ILE A 416 -1.82 2.91 13.07
C ILE A 416 -0.67 2.21 12.32
N ASN A 417 -0.33 0.97 12.66
CA ASN A 417 0.80 0.23 12.10
C ASN A 417 0.40 -0.89 11.13
N SER A 418 -0.70 -1.59 11.38
CA SER A 418 -1.11 -2.72 10.53
C SER A 418 -1.74 -2.24 9.22
N ASP A 419 -2.36 -1.05 9.22
CA ASP A 419 -3.00 -0.50 8.02
C ASP A 419 -2.04 0.31 7.14
N ARG A 420 -0.88 -0.31 6.80
CA ARG A 420 0.15 0.28 5.94
C ARG A 420 -0.36 0.70 4.56
N LEU A 421 -1.36 -0.03 4.04
CA LEU A 421 -1.97 0.28 2.75
C LEU A 421 -2.67 1.64 2.77
N THR A 422 -3.36 1.99 3.84
CA THR A 422 -4.01 3.31 3.98
C THR A 422 -2.99 4.45 3.90
N TRP A 423 -1.87 4.34 4.61
CA TRP A 423 -0.79 5.33 4.55
C TRP A 423 -0.15 5.43 3.17
N LEU A 424 0.09 4.28 2.54
CA LEU A 424 0.56 4.24 1.16
C LEU A 424 -0.41 4.95 0.20
N PHE A 425 -1.71 4.70 0.32
CA PHE A 425 -2.73 5.27 -0.56
C PHE A 425 -2.80 6.79 -0.44
N VAL A 426 -2.63 7.34 0.77
CA VAL A 426 -2.45 8.79 0.97
C VAL A 426 -1.28 9.31 0.14
N SER A 427 -0.12 8.64 0.19
CA SER A 427 1.08 9.06 -0.52
C SER A 427 0.95 8.95 -2.04
N LEU A 428 0.25 7.92 -2.53
CA LEU A 428 0.02 7.72 -3.97
C LEU A 428 -0.77 8.86 -4.60
N VAL A 429 -1.69 9.52 -3.88
CA VAL A 429 -2.42 10.69 -4.38
C VAL A 429 -1.46 11.83 -4.73
N PHE A 430 -0.50 12.10 -3.86
CA PHE A 430 0.47 13.18 -4.06
C PHE A 430 1.51 12.82 -5.14
N VAL A 431 1.89 11.56 -5.22
CA VAL A 431 2.75 11.04 -6.31
C VAL A 431 2.06 11.20 -7.66
N ALA A 432 0.78 10.81 -7.77
CA ALA A 432 0.01 10.97 -9.01
C ALA A 432 -0.09 12.44 -9.43
N ARG A 433 -0.24 13.37 -8.47
CA ARG A 433 -0.17 14.82 -8.72
C ARG A 433 1.20 15.22 -9.29
N ALA A 434 2.28 14.82 -8.66
CA ALA A 434 3.64 15.20 -9.05
C ALA A 434 3.97 14.74 -10.48
N ILE A 435 3.48 13.59 -10.89
CA ILE A 435 3.64 13.05 -12.26
C ILE A 435 2.86 13.85 -13.30
N ARG A 436 1.70 14.43 -12.94
CA ARG A 436 0.84 15.19 -13.86
C ARG A 436 1.34 16.60 -14.13
N THR A 437 2.10 17.19 -13.24
CA THR A 437 2.70 18.51 -13.38
C THR A 437 4.17 18.37 -13.78
N PRO A 438 4.49 18.12 -15.05
CA PRO A 438 5.89 18.19 -15.48
C PRO A 438 6.40 19.59 -15.19
N ASP A 439 7.57 19.64 -14.60
CA ASP A 439 8.26 20.81 -14.08
C ASP A 439 8.22 21.98 -15.07
N ARG A 440 7.30 22.93 -14.92
CA ARG A 440 7.35 24.22 -15.62
C ARG A 440 8.63 25.00 -15.29
N GLN A 441 9.37 24.57 -14.25
CA GLN A 441 10.63 25.19 -13.83
C GLN A 441 11.83 24.77 -14.69
N ARG A 442 11.73 23.75 -15.56
CA ARG A 442 12.82 23.41 -16.49
C ARG A 442 12.82 24.24 -17.76
N VAL A 443 11.78 24.97 -18.08
CA VAL A 443 11.66 25.79 -19.29
C VAL A 443 12.13 27.24 -19.06
N SER A 444 12.39 27.64 -17.84
CA SER A 444 12.92 28.97 -17.52
C SER A 444 14.45 29.04 -17.42
N SER A 445 15.17 28.20 -18.15
CA SER A 445 16.58 28.46 -18.43
C SER A 445 16.65 29.43 -19.64
N PRO A 446 17.03 30.67 -19.46
CA PRO A 446 17.10 31.64 -20.55
C PRO A 446 18.39 31.46 -21.37
N VAL A 447 18.57 30.31 -22.00
CA VAL A 447 19.78 30.01 -22.80
C VAL A 447 19.53 30.05 -24.31
N TYR A 448 18.28 30.25 -24.75
CA TYR A 448 17.97 30.28 -26.19
C TYR A 448 17.28 31.57 -26.64
N ALA A 449 17.62 32.70 -26.05
CA ALA A 449 17.12 33.98 -26.51
C ALA A 449 18.30 34.94 -26.75
N GLN A 450 19.25 34.60 -27.63
CA GLN A 450 20.17 35.55 -28.28
C GLN A 450 20.88 34.82 -29.43
N GLN A 451 20.21 34.66 -30.56
CA GLN A 451 20.88 34.76 -31.86
C GLN A 451 20.59 36.15 -32.43
N PRO A 452 21.58 36.99 -32.64
CA PRO A 452 21.37 38.24 -33.35
C PRO A 452 21.05 37.93 -34.83
N ALA A 453 19.98 38.60 -35.33
CA ALA A 453 19.70 38.62 -36.75
C ALA A 453 20.90 39.23 -37.48
N GLU A 454 21.65 38.43 -38.21
CA GLU A 454 22.57 38.97 -39.22
C GLU A 454 21.76 39.56 -40.36
N THR A 455 21.82 40.89 -40.47
CA THR A 455 21.38 41.67 -41.59
C THR A 455 22.40 41.53 -42.72
N SER A 456 21.95 41.05 -43.86
CA SER A 456 22.53 41.40 -45.20
C SER A 456 21.41 41.36 -46.21
#